data_432ee39ee44902bf13eab1a0f3a059cf
#
_entry.id   432ee39ee44902bf13eab1a0f3a059cf
#
_cell.length_a   1.000
_cell.length_b   1.000
_cell.length_c   1.000
_cell.angle_alpha   90.00
_cell.angle_beta   90.00
_cell.angle_gamma   90.00
#
_symmetry.space_group_name_H-M   'P 1'
#
loop_
_entity.id
_entity.type
_entity.pdbx_description
1 polymer ?
#
loop_
_entity_poly.entity_id
_entity_poly.type
_entity_poly.pdbx_seq_one_letter_code
_entity_poly.pdbx_strand_id
1 'polypeptide(L)'
;MTILYRARRGWAALTLAWLAITSPVFAVANETDEPAALLSAFFGLDNALPFMANVLCLGASGLDGMPVVLSHTIDPETLEAEDFEVVTQSGAKQTPHCVTMRPAQDPGELRTVLLIGEFGNADDDPPAFVRIAGDLMSDGSRSKRINFRGSDVAVTPLDKGPSLVLAERIAVSNLAAETRGTLCPQGVQEVVRVTWAGGVRRPNREEAGDAERMLYRVTVERADGSTQEIAPAALADLDDGDNNHLLCLDTAAVAVSVDFPAGYLVDPNGDLNPDTHIMVGAGLN
;
A
#
# COMPACT_ATOMS: atom_id res chain seq x y z
N MET A 1 -97.29 -17.67 5.48
CA MET A 1 -96.27 -18.23 4.62
C MET A 1 -95.16 -17.17 4.58
N THR A 2 -94.17 -17.33 5.48
CA THR A 2 -93.19 -16.35 5.84
C THR A 2 -91.83 -16.90 5.43
N ILE A 3 -91.19 -16.26 4.47
CA ILE A 3 -89.85 -16.66 3.98
C ILE A 3 -88.79 -15.79 4.67
N LEU A 4 -87.92 -16.38 5.47
CA LEU A 4 -86.79 -15.80 6.15
C LEU A 4 -85.57 -15.78 5.22
N TYR A 5 -85.03 -14.58 4.93
CA TYR A 5 -83.78 -14.38 4.23
C TYR A 5 -82.61 -14.29 5.25
N ARG A 6 -81.66 -15.23 5.18
CA ARG A 6 -80.42 -15.22 5.96
C ARG A 6 -79.35 -14.50 5.18
N ALA A 7 -78.87 -13.36 5.68
CA ALA A 7 -77.69 -12.65 5.17
C ALA A 7 -76.41 -13.30 5.70
N ARG A 8 -75.53 -13.75 4.77
CA ARG A 8 -74.15 -14.17 5.11
C ARG A 8 -73.25 -12.94 5.05
N ARG A 9 -72.63 -12.59 6.20
CA ARG A 9 -71.53 -11.63 6.31
C ARG A 9 -70.22 -12.35 5.99
N GLY A 10 -69.61 -12.00 4.82
CA GLY A 10 -68.28 -12.42 4.49
C GLY A 10 -67.23 -11.49 5.15
N TRP A 11 -66.35 -12.03 5.91
CA TRP A 11 -65.18 -11.34 6.49
C TRP A 11 -64.06 -11.45 5.46
N ALA A 12 -63.60 -10.31 4.91
CA ALA A 12 -62.39 -10.23 4.11
C ALA A 12 -61.22 -10.02 5.05
N ALA A 13 -60.32 -10.97 5.15
CA ALA A 13 -59.05 -10.84 5.88
C ALA A 13 -58.06 -10.15 4.95
N LEU A 14 -57.65 -8.91 5.31
CA LEU A 14 -56.51 -8.24 4.68
C LEU A 14 -55.23 -8.80 5.30
N THR A 15 -54.48 -9.58 4.53
CA THR A 15 -53.11 -9.95 4.86
C THR A 15 -52.14 -8.82 4.41
N LEU A 16 -51.60 -8.06 5.38
CA LEU A 16 -50.46 -7.17 5.14
C LEU A 16 -49.19 -8.00 4.96
N ALA A 17 -48.70 -8.05 3.76
CA ALA A 17 -47.34 -8.58 3.48
C ALA A 17 -46.30 -7.55 3.88
N TRP A 18 -45.50 -7.83 4.90
CA TRP A 18 -44.31 -7.06 5.22
C TRP A 18 -43.18 -7.45 4.26
N LEU A 19 -42.83 -6.53 3.34
CA LEU A 19 -41.59 -6.64 2.58
C LEU A 19 -40.42 -6.25 3.50
N ALA A 20 -39.66 -7.23 3.92
CA ALA A 20 -38.39 -7.01 4.58
C ALA A 20 -37.37 -6.56 3.52
N ILE A 21 -37.04 -5.28 3.52
CA ILE A 21 -35.92 -4.73 2.71
C ILE A 21 -34.63 -5.15 3.45
N THR A 22 -34.00 -6.21 2.97
CA THR A 22 -32.63 -6.58 3.41
C THR A 22 -31.65 -5.69 2.66
N SER A 23 -31.16 -4.63 3.31
CA SER A 23 -30.02 -3.89 2.80
C SER A 23 -28.78 -4.81 2.80
N PRO A 24 -27.98 -4.88 1.73
CA PRO A 24 -26.74 -5.60 1.77
C PRO A 24 -25.80 -4.89 2.75
N VAL A 25 -25.48 -5.54 3.84
CA VAL A 25 -24.36 -5.14 4.70
C VAL A 25 -23.10 -5.51 3.94
N PHE A 26 -22.44 -4.54 3.33
CA PHE A 26 -21.09 -4.73 2.86
C PHE A 26 -20.22 -4.92 4.11
N ALA A 27 -19.74 -6.14 4.31
CA ALA A 27 -18.72 -6.42 5.32
C ALA A 27 -17.46 -5.67 4.88
N VAL A 28 -17.08 -4.65 5.63
CA VAL A 28 -15.75 -4.05 5.53
C VAL A 28 -14.80 -5.15 5.99
N ALA A 29 -14.00 -5.69 5.06
CA ALA A 29 -12.94 -6.62 5.40
C ALA A 29 -11.98 -5.89 6.35
N ASN A 30 -11.87 -6.37 7.57
CA ASN A 30 -10.87 -5.88 8.50
C ASN A 30 -9.51 -6.47 8.06
N GLU A 31 -8.44 -5.69 8.09
CA GLU A 31 -7.05 -6.13 7.86
C GLU A 31 -6.68 -7.40 8.65
N THR A 32 -7.40 -7.68 9.72
CA THR A 32 -7.23 -8.86 10.57
C THR A 32 -7.49 -10.20 9.86
N ASP A 33 -8.14 -10.19 8.70
CA ASP A 33 -8.56 -11.40 7.98
C ASP A 33 -7.79 -11.59 6.65
N GLU A 34 -6.96 -10.63 6.22
CA GLU A 34 -6.15 -10.78 5.02
C GLU A 34 -4.92 -11.65 5.28
N PRO A 35 -4.60 -12.60 4.36
CA PRO A 35 -3.40 -13.41 4.48
C PRO A 35 -2.14 -12.55 4.31
N ALA A 36 -1.03 -12.95 4.96
CA ALA A 36 0.26 -12.35 4.72
C ALA A 36 0.65 -12.51 3.24
N ALA A 37 1.06 -11.42 2.61
CA ALA A 37 1.46 -11.39 1.20
C ALA A 37 2.59 -10.38 0.96
N LEU A 38 3.41 -10.63 -0.06
CA LEU A 38 4.25 -9.62 -0.67
C LEU A 38 3.42 -8.88 -1.72
N LEU A 39 3.36 -7.56 -1.64
CA LEU A 39 2.60 -6.72 -2.57
C LEU A 39 3.41 -6.36 -3.81
N SER A 40 4.71 -6.13 -3.63
CA SER A 40 5.65 -5.87 -4.72
C SER A 40 7.07 -6.25 -4.34
N ALA A 41 7.88 -6.55 -5.35
CA ALA A 41 9.33 -6.53 -5.33
C ALA A 41 9.78 -5.73 -6.55
N PHE A 42 10.58 -4.69 -6.35
CA PHE A 42 10.94 -3.73 -7.39
C PHE A 42 12.45 -3.72 -7.58
N PHE A 43 12.92 -4.16 -8.76
CA PHE A 43 14.37 -4.15 -9.06
C PHE A 43 14.79 -2.73 -9.44
N GLY A 44 15.01 -1.89 -8.43
CA GLY A 44 15.23 -0.45 -8.63
C GLY A 44 16.66 -0.07 -8.99
N LEU A 45 17.65 -0.89 -8.66
CA LEU A 45 19.08 -0.65 -8.95
C LEU A 45 19.79 -1.97 -9.22
N ASP A 46 20.52 -2.03 -10.34
CA ASP A 46 21.42 -3.13 -10.73
C ASP A 46 22.87 -2.65 -10.59
N ASN A 47 23.64 -3.22 -9.65
CA ASN A 47 25.04 -2.86 -9.35
C ASN A 47 25.28 -1.36 -9.14
N ALA A 48 24.29 -0.64 -8.63
CA ALA A 48 24.26 0.83 -8.66
C ALA A 48 23.99 1.49 -7.29
N LEU A 49 23.94 0.73 -6.20
CA LEU A 49 23.81 1.33 -4.87
C LEU A 49 24.94 2.31 -4.57
N PRO A 50 24.64 3.55 -4.16
CA PRO A 50 25.65 4.58 -3.95
C PRO A 50 26.55 4.26 -2.75
N PHE A 51 27.73 4.90 -2.69
CA PHE A 51 28.69 4.71 -1.59
C PHE A 51 28.05 4.92 -0.21
N MET A 52 27.11 5.85 -0.09
CA MET A 52 26.39 6.11 1.18
C MET A 52 25.54 4.92 1.67
N ALA A 53 25.22 3.95 0.82
CA ALA A 53 24.52 2.74 1.24
C ALA A 53 25.33 1.91 2.28
N ASN A 54 26.66 2.09 2.32
CA ASN A 54 27.50 1.48 3.35
C ASN A 54 27.15 1.92 4.80
N VAL A 55 26.44 3.04 4.97
CA VAL A 55 25.91 3.48 6.27
C VAL A 55 24.73 2.61 6.72
N LEU A 56 23.97 2.09 5.76
CA LEU A 56 22.85 1.20 6.02
C LEU A 56 23.33 -0.24 6.23
N CYS A 57 24.29 -0.65 5.40
CA CYS A 57 24.79 -2.01 5.36
C CYS A 57 26.24 -1.99 4.87
N LEU A 58 27.17 -2.47 5.68
CA LEU A 58 28.60 -2.49 5.32
C LEU A 58 28.82 -3.38 4.08
N GLY A 59 29.42 -2.81 3.03
CA GLY A 59 29.64 -3.51 1.77
C GLY A 59 28.51 -3.35 0.75
N ALA A 60 27.50 -2.55 1.02
CA ALA A 60 26.35 -2.34 0.13
C ALA A 60 26.66 -1.53 -1.15
N SER A 61 27.72 -0.72 -1.12
CA SER A 61 28.06 0.12 -2.27
C SER A 61 28.35 -0.71 -3.52
N GLY A 62 27.65 -0.42 -4.62
CA GLY A 62 27.80 -1.13 -5.89
C GLY A 62 27.04 -2.45 -5.98
N LEU A 63 26.24 -2.80 -4.98
CA LEU A 63 25.30 -3.93 -5.04
C LEU A 63 23.95 -3.48 -5.61
N ASP A 64 23.05 -4.46 -5.79
CA ASP A 64 21.67 -4.22 -6.19
C ASP A 64 20.82 -3.72 -5.03
N GLY A 65 19.81 -2.94 -5.36
CA GLY A 65 18.79 -2.48 -4.43
C GLY A 65 17.38 -2.87 -4.89
N MET A 66 16.67 -3.63 -4.03
CA MET A 66 15.34 -4.15 -4.33
C MET A 66 14.40 -3.91 -3.14
N PRO A 67 13.61 -2.83 -3.12
CA PRO A 67 12.54 -2.68 -2.16
C PRO A 67 11.44 -3.72 -2.37
N VAL A 68 10.97 -4.30 -1.26
CA VAL A 68 9.85 -5.24 -1.18
C VAL A 68 8.81 -4.66 -0.25
N VAL A 69 7.56 -4.52 -0.72
CA VAL A 69 6.45 -4.03 0.08
C VAL A 69 5.59 -5.21 0.53
N LEU A 70 5.25 -5.23 1.82
CA LEU A 70 4.48 -6.28 2.46
C LEU A 70 3.04 -5.82 2.78
N SER A 71 2.10 -6.76 2.86
CA SER A 71 0.69 -6.49 3.16
C SER A 71 0.43 -6.00 4.59
N HIS A 72 1.33 -6.32 5.54
CA HIS A 72 1.22 -5.95 6.95
C HIS A 72 2.54 -5.37 7.46
N THR A 73 2.47 -4.53 8.48
CA THR A 73 3.66 -4.11 9.25
C THR A 73 4.35 -5.32 9.85
N ILE A 74 5.66 -5.36 9.78
CA ILE A 74 6.47 -6.46 10.30
C ILE A 74 7.06 -6.14 11.67
N ASP A 75 7.37 -7.19 12.40
CA ASP A 75 8.18 -7.11 13.61
C ASP A 75 9.67 -7.02 13.23
N PRO A 76 10.32 -5.85 13.39
CA PRO A 76 11.71 -5.68 13.00
C PRO A 76 12.68 -6.64 13.69
N GLU A 77 12.30 -7.21 14.86
CA GLU A 77 13.14 -8.18 15.57
C GLU A 77 13.17 -9.55 14.87
N THR A 78 12.28 -9.79 13.93
CA THR A 78 12.24 -11.03 13.13
C THR A 78 12.80 -10.86 11.73
N LEU A 79 13.29 -9.67 11.37
CA LEU A 79 13.78 -9.36 10.04
C LEU A 79 15.24 -9.81 9.88
N GLU A 80 15.47 -10.84 9.08
CA GLU A 80 16.79 -11.36 8.76
C GLU A 80 16.97 -11.47 7.24
N ALA A 81 18.22 -11.40 6.74
CA ALA A 81 18.51 -11.53 5.33
C ALA A 81 18.11 -12.92 4.79
N GLU A 82 18.29 -13.94 5.61
CA GLU A 82 17.96 -15.33 5.34
C GLU A 82 16.48 -15.61 5.21
N ASP A 83 15.62 -14.65 5.61
CA ASP A 83 14.18 -14.74 5.38
C ASP A 83 13.81 -14.60 3.90
N PHE A 84 14.68 -13.99 3.09
CA PHE A 84 14.41 -13.69 1.69
C PHE A 84 15.22 -14.58 0.75
N GLU A 85 14.55 -15.10 -0.25
CA GLU A 85 15.16 -15.79 -1.41
C GLU A 85 14.75 -15.03 -2.67
N VAL A 86 15.73 -14.47 -3.39
CA VAL A 86 15.52 -13.90 -4.72
C VAL A 86 15.88 -14.97 -5.75
N VAL A 87 14.97 -15.25 -6.68
CA VAL A 87 15.17 -16.27 -7.71
C VAL A 87 15.22 -15.59 -9.07
N THR A 88 16.30 -15.86 -9.81
CA THR A 88 16.50 -15.32 -11.16
C THR A 88 15.72 -16.11 -12.22
N GLN A 89 15.70 -15.60 -13.46
CA GLN A 89 15.06 -16.31 -14.58
C GLN A 89 15.67 -17.67 -14.88
N SER A 90 16.98 -17.84 -14.66
CA SER A 90 17.65 -19.15 -14.80
C SER A 90 17.31 -20.13 -13.67
N GLY A 91 16.65 -19.65 -12.60
CA GLY A 91 16.36 -20.42 -11.39
C GLY A 91 17.49 -20.39 -10.36
N ALA A 92 18.50 -19.55 -10.54
CA ALA A 92 19.51 -19.32 -9.51
C ALA A 92 18.87 -18.63 -8.29
N LYS A 93 19.32 -19.00 -7.09
CA LYS A 93 18.78 -18.52 -5.82
C LYS A 93 19.82 -17.67 -5.13
N GLN A 94 19.43 -16.49 -4.74
CA GLN A 94 20.27 -15.51 -4.05
C GLN A 94 19.64 -15.15 -2.70
N THR A 95 20.46 -15.14 -1.66
CA THR A 95 20.11 -14.55 -0.36
C THR A 95 20.64 -13.13 -0.31
N PRO A 96 19.89 -12.13 0.17
CA PRO A 96 20.40 -10.79 0.33
C PRO A 96 21.69 -10.76 1.17
N HIS A 97 22.63 -9.87 0.83
CA HIS A 97 23.79 -9.58 1.66
C HIS A 97 23.36 -8.96 3.00
N CYS A 98 22.36 -8.09 2.95
CA CYS A 98 21.65 -7.58 4.13
C CYS A 98 20.24 -7.07 3.75
N VAL A 99 19.46 -6.78 4.78
CA VAL A 99 18.12 -6.20 4.66
C VAL A 99 17.99 -5.02 5.61
N THR A 100 17.18 -4.02 5.25
CA THR A 100 16.90 -2.87 6.10
C THR A 100 15.53 -2.29 5.79
N MET A 101 14.89 -1.72 6.81
CA MET A 101 13.66 -0.95 6.61
C MET A 101 13.92 0.51 6.27
N ARG A 102 15.18 0.96 6.34
CA ARG A 102 15.51 2.34 5.98
C ARG A 102 15.44 2.56 4.47
N PRO A 103 14.90 3.76 4.05
CA PRO A 103 14.46 4.89 4.87
C PRO A 103 13.05 4.76 5.47
N ALA A 104 12.15 3.90 4.97
CA ALA A 104 10.75 3.69 5.38
C ALA A 104 10.65 2.99 6.76
N GLN A 105 11.10 3.65 7.82
CA GLN A 105 11.15 3.10 9.17
C GLN A 105 10.31 3.87 10.19
N ASP A 106 9.47 4.78 9.73
CA ASP A 106 8.60 5.53 10.61
C ASP A 106 7.48 4.62 11.17
N PRO A 107 6.95 4.92 12.34
CA PRO A 107 5.83 4.17 12.89
C PRO A 107 4.70 4.08 11.87
N GLY A 108 4.18 2.86 11.65
CA GLY A 108 3.13 2.60 10.64
C GLY A 108 3.64 2.30 9.23
N GLU A 109 4.92 2.53 8.91
CA GLU A 109 5.53 2.27 7.59
C GLU A 109 6.35 0.99 7.53
N LEU A 110 6.46 0.28 8.64
CA LEU A 110 7.25 -0.94 8.76
C LEU A 110 6.77 -2.07 7.84
N ARG A 111 6.56 -1.75 6.57
CA ARG A 111 6.09 -2.65 5.51
C ARG A 111 7.02 -2.71 4.31
N THR A 112 7.97 -1.76 4.19
CA THR A 112 8.94 -1.75 3.11
C THR A 112 10.28 -2.24 3.62
N VAL A 113 10.80 -3.29 2.99
CA VAL A 113 12.13 -3.84 3.26
C VAL A 113 12.99 -3.65 2.02
N LEU A 114 14.11 -2.96 2.15
CA LEU A 114 15.13 -2.88 1.11
C LEU A 114 16.03 -4.11 1.21
N LEU A 115 15.99 -4.98 0.21
CA LEU A 115 16.96 -6.05 0.01
C LEU A 115 18.18 -5.46 -0.68
N ILE A 116 19.37 -5.80 -0.18
CA ILE A 116 20.67 -5.39 -0.73
C ILE A 116 21.49 -6.64 -0.99
N GLY A 117 21.96 -6.83 -2.22
CA GLY A 117 22.71 -8.04 -2.57
C GLY A 117 23.07 -8.11 -4.04
N GLU A 118 23.45 -9.29 -4.50
CA GLU A 118 23.64 -9.63 -5.90
C GLU A 118 22.46 -10.49 -6.34
N PHE A 119 21.51 -9.92 -7.08
CA PHE A 119 20.23 -10.57 -7.40
C PHE A 119 20.13 -11.04 -8.86
N GLY A 120 21.23 -10.98 -9.58
CA GLY A 120 21.30 -11.30 -11.00
C GLY A 120 21.73 -10.08 -11.81
N ASN A 121 21.37 -10.05 -13.07
CA ASN A 121 21.74 -8.97 -13.98
C ASN A 121 20.56 -8.69 -14.90
N ALA A 122 20.21 -7.42 -15.08
CA ALA A 122 19.04 -7.02 -15.84
C ALA A 122 19.02 -7.52 -17.29
N ASP A 123 20.19 -7.66 -17.91
CA ASP A 123 20.34 -8.05 -19.32
C ASP A 123 20.44 -9.57 -19.52
N ASP A 124 21.17 -10.27 -18.64
CA ASP A 124 21.56 -11.67 -18.86
C ASP A 124 20.71 -12.66 -18.04
N ASP A 125 20.46 -12.39 -16.75
CA ASP A 125 19.72 -13.26 -15.84
C ASP A 125 18.99 -12.43 -14.77
N PRO A 126 17.94 -11.70 -15.13
CA PRO A 126 17.26 -10.81 -14.20
C PRO A 126 16.52 -11.56 -13.08
N PRO A 127 16.33 -10.92 -11.91
CA PRO A 127 15.50 -11.48 -10.86
C PRO A 127 14.05 -11.65 -11.34
N ALA A 128 13.46 -12.81 -11.06
CA ALA A 128 12.12 -13.18 -11.51
C ALA A 128 11.07 -13.08 -10.41
N PHE A 129 11.41 -13.53 -9.20
CA PHE A 129 10.52 -13.40 -8.04
C PHE A 129 11.30 -13.38 -6.73
N VAL A 130 10.66 -12.81 -5.71
CA VAL A 130 11.10 -12.86 -4.32
C VAL A 130 10.16 -13.77 -3.55
N ARG A 131 10.73 -14.62 -2.69
CA ARG A 131 9.99 -15.49 -1.77
C ARG A 131 10.45 -15.30 -0.33
N ILE A 132 9.52 -15.40 0.63
CA ILE A 132 9.86 -15.53 2.03
C ILE A 132 10.13 -17.00 2.36
N ALA A 133 11.39 -17.30 2.66
CA ALA A 133 11.87 -18.64 3.01
C ALA A 133 11.95 -18.84 4.54
N GLY A 134 12.16 -17.78 5.30
CA GLY A 134 12.31 -17.78 6.75
C GLY A 134 11.02 -17.47 7.53
N ASP A 135 11.16 -17.06 8.78
CA ASP A 135 10.07 -16.85 9.74
C ASP A 135 9.79 -15.35 9.98
N LEU A 136 9.71 -14.57 8.91
CA LEU A 136 9.34 -13.16 8.98
C LEU A 136 7.90 -13.02 9.50
N MET A 137 7.72 -12.27 10.59
CA MET A 137 6.43 -12.12 11.26
C MET A 137 5.88 -10.71 11.14
N SER A 138 4.55 -10.58 11.07
CA SER A 138 3.89 -9.27 11.30
C SER A 138 4.09 -8.84 12.75
N ASP A 139 3.98 -7.53 13.02
CA ASP A 139 4.21 -6.96 14.37
C ASP A 139 3.20 -7.41 15.42
N GLY A 140 2.00 -7.84 15.00
CA GLY A 140 0.95 -8.33 15.88
C GLY A 140 0.32 -7.26 16.78
N SER A 141 0.70 -5.99 16.64
CA SER A 141 0.24 -4.92 17.52
C SER A 141 -1.23 -4.58 17.32
N ARG A 142 -1.75 -4.83 16.12
CA ARG A 142 -3.12 -4.47 15.69
C ARG A 142 -3.95 -5.68 15.24
N SER A 143 -3.32 -6.84 15.07
CA SER A 143 -3.95 -8.09 14.63
C SER A 143 -3.25 -9.31 15.21
N LYS A 144 -3.76 -10.51 14.90
CA LYS A 144 -3.03 -11.74 15.18
C LYS A 144 -1.71 -11.74 14.40
N ARG A 145 -0.61 -12.05 15.07
CA ARG A 145 0.71 -12.21 14.44
C ARG A 145 0.66 -13.25 13.31
N ILE A 146 1.09 -12.87 12.11
CA ILE A 146 1.02 -13.69 10.90
C ILE A 146 2.45 -13.92 10.41
N ASN A 147 2.73 -15.13 9.94
CA ASN A 147 4.02 -15.48 9.33
C ASN A 147 3.93 -15.33 7.81
N PHE A 148 4.87 -14.62 7.22
CA PHE A 148 4.97 -14.42 5.77
C PHE A 148 5.59 -15.61 5.03
N ARG A 149 6.11 -16.61 5.73
CA ARG A 149 6.77 -17.77 5.11
C ARG A 149 5.93 -18.40 4.01
N GLY A 150 6.53 -18.56 2.83
CA GLY A 150 5.90 -19.12 1.65
C GLY A 150 5.19 -18.11 0.76
N SER A 151 5.06 -16.84 1.19
CA SER A 151 4.60 -15.76 0.30
C SER A 151 5.65 -15.50 -0.76
N ASP A 152 5.20 -15.23 -1.99
CA ASP A 152 6.08 -14.81 -3.09
C ASP A 152 5.41 -13.74 -3.96
N VAL A 153 6.23 -13.02 -4.72
CA VAL A 153 5.78 -12.01 -5.68
C VAL A 153 6.77 -11.92 -6.84
N ALA A 154 6.25 -11.70 -8.05
CA ALA A 154 7.08 -11.44 -9.23
C ALA A 154 7.84 -10.12 -9.06
N VAL A 155 9.08 -10.08 -9.55
CA VAL A 155 9.90 -8.87 -9.54
C VAL A 155 9.50 -7.97 -10.70
N THR A 156 9.26 -6.69 -10.40
CA THR A 156 9.15 -5.64 -11.41
C THR A 156 10.55 -5.38 -11.99
N PRO A 157 10.74 -5.51 -13.32
CA PRO A 157 12.04 -5.35 -13.96
C PRO A 157 12.63 -3.96 -13.81
N LEU A 158 13.97 -3.86 -13.94
CA LEU A 158 14.74 -2.62 -13.81
C LEU A 158 14.28 -1.50 -14.75
N ASP A 159 13.84 -1.82 -15.96
CA ASP A 159 13.38 -0.88 -17.00
C ASP A 159 11.95 -0.38 -16.81
N LYS A 160 11.32 -0.69 -15.70
CA LYS A 160 9.96 -0.25 -15.35
C LYS A 160 10.02 0.81 -14.26
N GLY A 161 9.28 1.89 -14.47
CA GLY A 161 9.11 2.90 -13.45
C GLY A 161 8.22 2.44 -12.28
N PRO A 162 8.29 3.13 -11.14
CA PRO A 162 7.58 2.78 -9.92
C PRO A 162 6.07 3.01 -10.05
N SER A 163 5.27 2.18 -9.38
CA SER A 163 3.81 2.29 -9.33
C SER A 163 3.32 2.30 -7.88
N LEU A 164 2.09 2.76 -7.65
CA LEU A 164 1.41 2.63 -6.37
C LEU A 164 1.09 1.15 -6.10
N VAL A 165 1.44 0.66 -4.91
CA VAL A 165 1.25 -0.76 -4.55
C VAL A 165 0.44 -0.95 -3.28
N LEU A 166 0.27 0.12 -2.49
CA LEU A 166 -0.59 0.14 -1.32
C LEU A 166 -1.19 1.53 -1.14
N ALA A 167 -2.44 1.59 -0.73
CA ALA A 167 -3.08 2.80 -0.23
C ALA A 167 -3.97 2.44 0.96
N GLU A 168 -3.82 3.16 2.07
CA GLU A 168 -4.57 2.90 3.29
C GLU A 168 -4.96 4.19 3.99
N ARG A 169 -6.11 4.19 4.66
CA ARG A 169 -6.55 5.33 5.47
C ARG A 169 -5.83 5.34 6.81
N ILE A 170 -5.43 6.52 7.25
CA ILE A 170 -4.82 6.72 8.56
C ILE A 170 -5.72 7.59 9.40
N ALA A 171 -5.97 7.18 10.65
CA ALA A 171 -6.71 8.01 11.58
C ALA A 171 -5.93 9.30 11.85
N VAL A 172 -6.59 10.45 11.66
CA VAL A 172 -5.98 11.79 11.88
C VAL A 172 -5.35 11.92 13.28
N SER A 173 -5.91 11.23 14.29
CA SER A 173 -5.35 11.18 15.64
C SER A 173 -3.97 10.53 15.75
N ASN A 174 -3.61 9.72 14.77
CA ASN A 174 -2.35 8.94 14.79
C ASN A 174 -1.21 9.65 14.04
N LEU A 175 -1.52 10.68 13.22
CA LEU A 175 -0.54 11.36 12.36
C LEU A 175 0.71 11.88 13.09
N ALA A 176 0.53 12.48 14.26
CA ALA A 176 1.66 13.09 14.99
C ALA A 176 2.67 12.07 15.54
N ALA A 177 2.30 10.79 15.58
CA ALA A 177 3.14 9.69 16.05
C ALA A 177 3.79 8.89 14.93
N GLU A 178 3.37 9.12 13.69
CA GLU A 178 3.65 8.23 12.57
C GLU A 178 4.60 8.80 11.50
N THR A 179 5.02 10.06 11.59
CA THR A 179 5.89 10.65 10.58
C THR A 179 7.03 11.48 11.15
N ARG A 180 8.20 11.41 10.54
CA ARG A 180 9.36 12.28 10.78
C ARG A 180 9.44 13.42 9.79
N GLY A 181 8.80 13.26 8.63
CA GLY A 181 8.77 14.24 7.55
C GLY A 181 7.82 15.40 7.82
N THR A 182 7.33 16.00 6.74
CA THR A 182 6.33 17.06 6.83
C THR A 182 5.00 16.52 7.32
N LEU A 183 4.28 17.33 8.11
CA LEU A 183 2.97 16.95 8.67
C LEU A 183 1.82 17.47 7.84
N CYS A 184 0.69 16.77 7.86
CA CYS A 184 -0.56 17.30 7.35
C CYS A 184 -0.97 18.60 8.08
N PRO A 185 -1.53 19.62 7.38
CA PRO A 185 -1.99 20.85 7.98
C PRO A 185 -3.15 20.60 8.96
N GLN A 186 -3.34 21.53 9.89
CA GLN A 186 -4.48 21.48 10.82
C GLN A 186 -5.81 21.56 10.06
N GLY A 187 -6.80 20.81 10.53
CA GLY A 187 -8.15 20.80 9.95
C GLY A 187 -8.37 19.75 8.87
N VAL A 188 -7.36 18.96 8.53
CA VAL A 188 -7.51 17.78 7.67
C VAL A 188 -8.46 16.78 8.34
N GLN A 189 -9.35 16.19 7.55
CA GLN A 189 -10.41 15.30 8.04
C GLN A 189 -10.22 13.84 7.65
N GLU A 190 -9.53 13.61 6.53
CA GLU A 190 -9.21 12.27 6.01
C GLU A 190 -7.73 12.27 5.57
N VAL A 191 -7.03 11.19 5.81
CA VAL A 191 -5.65 11.01 5.36
C VAL A 191 -5.48 9.63 4.73
N VAL A 192 -4.84 9.60 3.57
CA VAL A 192 -4.48 8.37 2.89
C VAL A 192 -2.96 8.30 2.78
N ARG A 193 -2.36 7.24 3.34
CA ARG A 193 -0.98 6.88 3.02
C ARG A 193 -0.99 6.11 1.71
N VAL A 194 -0.15 6.50 0.78
CA VAL A 194 0.16 5.71 -0.42
C VAL A 194 1.61 5.26 -0.35
N THR A 195 1.85 4.00 -0.73
CA THR A 195 3.19 3.42 -0.81
C THR A 195 3.49 3.08 -2.26
N TRP A 196 4.61 3.56 -2.76
CA TRP A 196 5.14 3.24 -4.08
C TRP A 196 5.97 1.95 -4.02
N ALA A 197 6.12 1.26 -5.14
CA ALA A 197 6.93 0.03 -5.25
C ALA A 197 8.40 0.25 -4.88
N GLY A 198 8.91 1.47 -5.08
CA GLY A 198 10.26 1.90 -4.72
C GLY A 198 10.28 3.39 -4.41
N GLY A 199 11.41 3.91 -3.98
CA GLY A 199 11.60 5.34 -3.74
C GLY A 199 11.30 6.15 -5.00
N VAL A 200 10.58 7.26 -4.85
CA VAL A 200 10.17 8.13 -5.96
C VAL A 200 10.62 9.55 -5.74
N ARG A 201 11.03 10.20 -6.84
CA ARG A 201 11.43 11.62 -6.86
C ARG A 201 11.01 12.27 -8.17
N ARG A 202 11.06 13.58 -8.21
CA ARG A 202 10.95 14.31 -9.48
C ARG A 202 12.16 14.02 -10.37
N PRO A 203 12.07 14.19 -11.70
CA PRO A 203 13.22 14.01 -12.61
C PRO A 203 14.45 14.86 -12.27
N ASN A 204 14.27 15.98 -11.57
CA ASN A 204 15.36 16.82 -11.06
C ASN A 204 15.97 16.33 -9.74
N ARG A 205 15.54 15.14 -9.24
CA ARG A 205 15.94 14.48 -7.98
C ARG A 205 15.47 15.16 -6.69
N GLU A 206 14.59 16.15 -6.80
CA GLU A 206 13.92 16.71 -5.62
C GLU A 206 12.70 15.84 -5.25
N GLU A 207 12.28 15.92 -3.99
CA GLU A 207 11.05 15.28 -3.52
C GLU A 207 9.81 15.81 -4.25
N ALA A 208 8.72 15.03 -4.24
CA ALA A 208 7.43 15.48 -4.70
C ALA A 208 7.00 16.76 -3.97
N GLY A 209 6.29 17.64 -4.66
CA GLY A 209 5.87 18.92 -4.11
C GLY A 209 4.44 19.28 -4.50
N ASP A 210 4.13 20.57 -4.45
CA ASP A 210 2.78 21.07 -4.72
C ASP A 210 2.31 20.78 -6.17
N ALA A 211 3.23 20.73 -7.13
CA ALA A 211 2.92 20.37 -8.51
C ALA A 211 2.48 18.91 -8.61
N GLU A 212 3.19 17.98 -7.98
CA GLU A 212 2.88 16.55 -7.97
C GLU A 212 1.65 16.27 -7.10
N ARG A 213 1.43 17.02 -6.03
CA ARG A 213 0.19 16.98 -5.25
C ARG A 213 -1.05 17.16 -6.12
N MET A 214 -1.00 18.12 -7.05
CA MET A 214 -2.11 18.39 -7.96
C MET A 214 -2.35 17.32 -9.03
N LEU A 215 -1.44 16.37 -9.18
CA LEU A 215 -1.57 15.24 -10.09
C LEU A 215 -2.29 14.06 -9.43
N TYR A 216 -2.21 13.90 -8.11
CA TYR A 216 -2.99 12.90 -7.42
C TYR A 216 -4.49 13.15 -7.63
N ARG A 217 -5.22 12.07 -7.92
CA ARG A 217 -6.69 12.03 -7.99
C ARG A 217 -7.17 11.04 -6.96
N VAL A 218 -7.83 11.53 -5.94
CA VAL A 218 -8.43 10.68 -4.91
C VAL A 218 -9.93 10.64 -5.15
N THR A 219 -10.45 9.46 -5.47
CA THR A 219 -11.89 9.24 -5.49
C THR A 219 -12.38 9.08 -4.07
N VAL A 220 -13.35 9.91 -3.67
CA VAL A 220 -13.97 9.86 -2.35
C VAL A 220 -15.46 9.56 -2.48
N GLU A 221 -16.01 8.77 -1.54
CA GLU A 221 -17.42 8.44 -1.44
C GLU A 221 -18.07 9.23 -0.30
N ARG A 222 -19.16 9.92 -0.60
CA ARG A 222 -19.97 10.66 0.36
C ARG A 222 -20.98 9.75 1.05
N ALA A 223 -21.57 10.24 2.14
CA ALA A 223 -22.59 9.50 2.90
C ALA A 223 -23.85 9.14 2.08
N ASP A 224 -24.11 9.82 0.98
CA ASP A 224 -25.23 9.53 0.07
C ASP A 224 -24.87 8.49 -1.02
N GLY A 225 -23.63 7.95 -0.99
CA GLY A 225 -23.11 7.00 -1.96
C GLY A 225 -22.63 7.64 -3.26
N SER A 226 -22.66 8.96 -3.39
CA SER A 226 -22.08 9.65 -4.55
C SER A 226 -20.55 9.71 -4.44
N THR A 227 -19.86 9.59 -5.57
CA THR A 227 -18.40 9.69 -5.65
C THR A 227 -17.97 11.02 -6.27
N GLN A 228 -16.77 11.47 -5.89
CA GLN A 228 -16.12 12.66 -6.45
C GLN A 228 -14.61 12.43 -6.47
N GLU A 229 -13.95 12.92 -7.53
CA GLU A 229 -12.50 13.04 -7.58
C GLU A 229 -12.05 14.37 -6.98
N ILE A 230 -11.04 14.33 -6.13
CA ILE A 230 -10.41 15.50 -5.52
C ILE A 230 -8.88 15.38 -5.59
N ALA A 231 -8.19 16.51 -5.60
CA ALA A 231 -6.76 16.54 -5.31
C ALA A 231 -6.55 16.68 -3.79
N PRO A 232 -5.46 16.13 -3.21
CA PRO A 232 -5.12 16.39 -1.81
C PRO A 232 -4.95 17.87 -1.52
N ALA A 233 -5.34 18.32 -0.33
CA ALA A 233 -5.09 19.68 0.14
C ALA A 233 -3.59 19.91 0.41
N ALA A 234 -2.87 18.87 0.86
CA ALA A 234 -1.42 18.86 1.03
C ALA A 234 -0.86 17.46 0.80
N LEU A 235 0.44 17.37 0.49
CA LEU A 235 1.25 16.18 0.71
C LEU A 235 2.01 16.35 2.01
N ALA A 236 2.17 15.27 2.75
CA ALA A 236 2.99 15.18 3.94
C ALA A 236 3.85 13.92 3.88
N ASP A 237 4.68 13.71 4.92
CA ASP A 237 5.63 12.61 4.95
C ASP A 237 6.67 12.73 3.82
N LEU A 238 7.22 13.91 3.66
CA LEU A 238 8.21 14.26 2.67
C LEU A 238 9.52 14.63 3.37
N ASP A 239 10.63 14.65 2.62
CA ASP A 239 11.99 15.00 3.07
C ASP A 239 12.70 13.90 3.89
N ASP A 240 12.21 12.68 3.87
CA ASP A 240 12.84 11.51 4.51
C ASP A 240 13.41 10.50 3.50
N GLY A 241 13.03 10.62 2.22
CA GLY A 241 13.61 9.90 1.08
C GLY A 241 13.12 8.47 0.94
N ASP A 242 11.96 8.15 1.49
CA ASP A 242 11.34 6.84 1.40
C ASP A 242 10.38 6.69 0.21
N ASN A 243 9.47 5.72 0.27
CA ASN A 243 8.50 5.42 -0.77
C ASN A 243 7.05 5.67 -0.36
N ASN A 244 6.81 6.43 0.71
CA ASN A 244 5.49 6.78 1.19
C ASN A 244 5.17 8.26 0.96
N HIS A 245 3.90 8.56 0.71
CA HIS A 245 3.37 9.92 0.75
C HIS A 245 2.06 9.93 1.52
N LEU A 246 1.84 10.93 2.37
CA LEU A 246 0.55 11.17 3.00
C LEU A 246 -0.27 12.16 2.18
N LEU A 247 -1.42 11.71 1.70
CA LEU A 247 -2.40 12.54 1.00
C LEU A 247 -3.36 13.13 2.03
N CYS A 248 -3.18 14.41 2.37
CA CYS A 248 -3.99 15.13 3.35
C CYS A 248 -5.26 15.66 2.66
N LEU A 249 -6.44 15.19 3.05
CA LEU A 249 -7.71 15.54 2.41
C LEU A 249 -8.57 16.44 3.30
N ASP A 250 -9.05 17.54 2.73
CA ASP A 250 -10.01 18.44 3.40
C ASP A 250 -11.45 18.01 3.07
N THR A 251 -11.82 16.80 3.49
CA THR A 251 -13.15 16.24 3.30
C THR A 251 -13.45 15.18 4.34
N ALA A 252 -14.73 15.09 4.76
CA ALA A 252 -15.23 14.01 5.59
C ALA A 252 -15.71 12.79 4.75
N ALA A 253 -15.64 12.86 3.42
CA ALA A 253 -15.97 11.74 2.55
C ALA A 253 -14.84 10.70 2.61
N VAL A 254 -15.19 9.42 2.43
CA VAL A 254 -14.27 8.29 2.58
C VAL A 254 -13.49 8.09 1.30
N ALA A 255 -12.15 8.08 1.35
CA ALA A 255 -11.31 7.76 0.21
C ALA A 255 -11.49 6.29 -0.21
N VAL A 256 -11.68 6.05 -1.51
CA VAL A 256 -11.91 4.71 -2.08
C VAL A 256 -10.88 4.28 -3.12
N SER A 257 -10.26 5.23 -3.84
CA SER A 257 -9.14 4.94 -4.74
C SER A 257 -8.23 6.14 -4.90
N VAL A 258 -7.00 5.88 -5.35
CA VAL A 258 -6.00 6.88 -5.71
C VAL A 258 -5.46 6.57 -7.09
N ASP A 259 -5.39 7.60 -7.92
CA ASP A 259 -4.80 7.59 -9.25
C ASP A 259 -3.64 8.59 -9.34
N PHE A 260 -2.60 8.25 -10.10
CA PHE A 260 -1.50 9.15 -10.41
C PHE A 260 -1.06 8.96 -11.87
N PRO A 261 -0.92 10.03 -12.68
CA PRO A 261 -0.64 9.93 -14.11
C PRO A 261 0.83 9.57 -14.38
N ALA A 262 1.08 8.98 -15.55
CA ALA A 262 2.42 8.63 -16.02
C ALA A 262 3.33 9.84 -16.23
N GLY A 263 4.63 9.66 -16.02
CA GLY A 263 5.68 10.55 -16.53
C GLY A 263 6.10 11.71 -15.64
N TYR A 264 5.75 11.72 -14.37
CA TYR A 264 6.04 12.83 -13.44
C TYR A 264 7.03 12.47 -12.34
N LEU A 265 7.09 11.23 -11.92
CA LEU A 265 8.03 10.76 -10.92
C LEU A 265 8.98 9.74 -11.54
N VAL A 266 10.18 9.64 -10.99
CA VAL A 266 11.19 8.66 -11.38
C VAL A 266 11.66 7.86 -10.17
N ASP A 267 12.08 6.66 -10.43
CA ASP A 267 12.81 5.83 -9.48
C ASP A 267 14.31 6.21 -9.39
N PRO A 268 15.11 5.56 -8.55
CA PRO A 268 16.56 5.79 -8.49
C PRO A 268 17.31 5.50 -9.79
N ASN A 269 16.81 4.60 -10.65
CA ASN A 269 17.39 4.29 -11.97
C ASN A 269 17.06 5.35 -13.03
N GLY A 270 16.03 6.19 -12.79
CA GLY A 270 15.61 7.27 -13.68
C GLY A 270 14.42 6.91 -14.57
N ASP A 271 13.76 5.78 -14.33
CA ASP A 271 12.60 5.34 -15.08
C ASP A 271 11.33 6.04 -14.60
N LEU A 272 10.58 6.58 -15.57
CA LEU A 272 9.36 7.32 -15.29
C LEU A 272 8.23 6.39 -14.86
N ASN A 273 7.46 6.82 -13.86
CA ASN A 273 6.27 6.11 -13.42
C ASN A 273 5.25 5.92 -14.56
N PRO A 274 4.58 4.76 -14.66
CA PRO A 274 3.39 4.57 -15.50
C PRO A 274 2.16 5.27 -14.92
N ASP A 275 1.05 5.30 -15.67
CA ASP A 275 -0.27 5.53 -15.06
C ASP A 275 -0.52 4.47 -13.99
N THR A 276 -0.90 4.89 -12.80
CA THR A 276 -1.08 3.97 -11.68
C THR A 276 -2.37 4.25 -10.93
N HIS A 277 -3.04 3.18 -10.52
CA HIS A 277 -4.30 3.19 -9.79
C HIS A 277 -4.26 2.17 -8.65
N ILE A 278 -4.76 2.56 -7.47
CA ILE A 278 -4.85 1.67 -6.31
C ILE A 278 -6.14 1.92 -5.54
N MET A 279 -6.78 0.85 -5.07
CA MET A 279 -7.91 0.95 -4.14
C MET A 279 -7.41 1.27 -2.73
N VAL A 280 -8.14 2.12 -2.02
CA VAL A 280 -7.80 2.47 -0.64
C VAL A 280 -8.39 1.44 0.31
N GLY A 281 -7.53 0.72 1.01
CA GLY A 281 -7.92 -0.20 2.08
C GLY A 281 -8.47 0.52 3.32
N ALA A 282 -9.21 -0.23 4.13
CA ALA A 282 -9.64 0.22 5.46
C ALA A 282 -8.41 0.29 6.37
N GLY A 283 -7.70 1.38 6.37
CA GLY A 283 -6.42 1.55 7.06
C GLY A 283 -6.38 1.06 8.51
N LEU A 284 -5.20 1.02 9.04
CA LEU A 284 -4.90 0.70 10.43
C LEU A 284 -5.52 1.76 11.35
N ASN A 285 -6.65 1.46 11.99
CA ASN A 285 -7.29 2.28 13.04
C ASN A 285 -6.72 1.97 14.41
#